data_ce05e39b3817e27b1402758311b602c0
#
_entry.id   ce05e39b3817e27b1402758311b602c0
#
_cell.length_a   1.000
_cell.length_b   1.000
_cell.length_c   1.000
_cell.angle_alpha   90.00
_cell.angle_beta   90.00
_cell.angle_gamma   90.00
#
_symmetry.space_group_name_H-M   'P 1'
#
loop_
_entity.id
_entity.type
_entity.pdbx_description
1 polymer ?
#
loop_
_entity_poly.entity_id
_entity_poly.type
_entity_poly.pdbx_seq_one_letter_code
_entity_poly.pdbx_strand_id
1 'polypeptide(L)'
;MTVFSLVCKLLGVFLRLYISARIGSEGMGLYQLVMSVYGMFSTFATAGFTVSVSRLAAERSLRSEADSASVLRNSYYFALGISAASAAVMFFCADIIASRFLGDIRVSSCLRILALSMPFMALSACLKGWFISKRKVVVTSSASLFEQLVKMAVIGVCIGVFMAETNDIGTLCIGIVIGITCSETASFAYLLVIRAFGARRAASGSASESPRSVRHS
;
A
#
# COMPACT_ATOMS: atom_id res chain seq x y z
N MET A 1 19.08 -5.23 -0.35
CA MET A 1 18.10 -4.24 0.11
C MET A 1 18.23 -2.94 -0.65
N THR A 2 19.40 -2.31 -0.63
CA THR A 2 19.66 -1.00 -1.23
C THR A 2 19.31 -0.92 -2.72
N VAL A 3 19.64 -1.96 -3.51
CA VAL A 3 19.37 -1.99 -4.97
C VAL A 3 17.88 -1.94 -5.27
N PHE A 4 17.06 -2.75 -4.58
CA PHE A 4 15.60 -2.73 -4.78
C PHE A 4 14.98 -1.38 -4.43
N SER A 5 15.42 -0.77 -3.30
CA SER A 5 14.95 0.57 -2.92
C SER A 5 15.38 1.64 -3.91
N LEU A 6 16.59 1.52 -4.47
CA LEU A 6 17.07 2.44 -5.48
C LEU A 6 16.25 2.35 -6.78
N VAL A 7 15.99 1.14 -7.25
CA VAL A 7 15.15 0.90 -8.43
C VAL A 7 13.74 1.46 -8.22
N CYS A 8 13.12 1.22 -7.06
CA CYS A 8 11.79 1.79 -6.73
C CYS A 8 11.80 3.33 -6.77
N LYS A 9 12.85 3.95 -6.22
CA LYS A 9 12.99 5.41 -6.23
C LYS A 9 13.17 5.97 -7.64
N LEU A 10 14.00 5.32 -8.46
CA LEU A 10 14.21 5.72 -9.87
C LEU A 10 12.92 5.60 -10.67
N LEU A 11 12.18 4.50 -10.52
CA LEU A 11 10.86 4.33 -11.14
C LEU A 11 9.87 5.41 -10.67
N GLY A 12 9.90 5.79 -9.39
CA GLY A 12 9.07 6.87 -8.86
C GLY A 12 9.40 8.23 -9.45
N VAL A 13 10.68 8.54 -9.64
CA VAL A 13 11.13 9.77 -10.31
C VAL A 13 10.69 9.77 -11.77
N PHE A 14 10.90 8.66 -12.48
CA PHE A 14 10.48 8.52 -13.87
C PHE A 14 8.97 8.72 -14.04
N LEU A 15 8.17 8.11 -13.16
CA LEU A 15 6.72 8.31 -13.15
C LEU A 15 6.34 9.78 -12.95
N ARG A 16 7.00 10.46 -12.00
CA ARG A 16 6.75 11.89 -11.73
C ARG A 16 7.10 12.77 -12.93
N LEU A 17 8.19 12.48 -13.63
CA LEU A 17 8.58 13.18 -14.86
C LEU A 17 7.57 12.93 -15.98
N TYR A 18 7.10 11.70 -16.14
CA TYR A 18 6.08 11.33 -17.11
C TYR A 18 4.76 12.09 -16.88
N ILE A 19 4.30 12.10 -15.63
CA ILE A 19 3.09 12.83 -15.22
C ILE A 19 3.26 14.34 -15.52
N SER A 20 4.38 14.93 -15.11
CA SER A 20 4.68 16.37 -15.31
C SER A 20 4.69 16.76 -16.79
N ALA A 21 5.25 15.90 -17.64
CA ALA A 21 5.32 16.15 -19.08
C ALA A 21 3.92 16.12 -19.76
N ARG A 22 2.96 15.41 -19.18
CA ARG A 22 1.62 15.24 -19.76
C ARG A 22 0.58 16.22 -19.20
N ILE A 23 0.67 16.58 -17.93
CA ILE A 23 -0.35 17.39 -17.24
C ILE A 23 0.03 18.88 -17.20
N GLY A 24 1.30 19.20 -17.46
CA GLY A 24 1.82 20.57 -17.39
C GLY A 24 2.01 21.06 -15.95
N SER A 25 2.40 22.35 -15.82
CA SER A 25 2.76 22.95 -14.53
C SER A 25 1.57 23.13 -13.59
N GLU A 26 0.40 23.50 -14.12
CA GLU A 26 -0.82 23.72 -13.33
C GLU A 26 -1.34 22.40 -12.75
N GLY A 27 -1.47 21.36 -13.57
CA GLY A 27 -1.89 20.05 -13.11
C GLY A 27 -0.90 19.38 -12.15
N MET A 28 0.40 19.64 -12.32
CA MET A 28 1.41 19.17 -11.39
C MET A 28 1.32 19.85 -10.02
N GLY A 29 0.97 21.14 -10.00
CA GLY A 29 0.68 21.86 -8.75
C GLY A 29 -0.50 21.25 -8.01
N LEU A 30 -1.62 21.02 -8.71
CA LEU A 30 -2.80 20.39 -8.15
C LEU A 30 -2.50 18.98 -7.60
N TYR A 31 -1.79 18.17 -8.37
CA TYR A 31 -1.35 16.83 -7.96
C TYR A 31 -0.49 16.88 -6.68
N GLN A 32 0.45 17.80 -6.57
CA GLN A 32 1.29 17.92 -5.37
C GLN A 32 0.49 18.35 -4.14
N LEU A 33 -0.50 19.22 -4.29
CA LEU A 33 -1.39 19.61 -3.21
C LEU A 33 -2.18 18.39 -2.69
N VAL A 34 -2.79 17.63 -3.60
CA VAL A 34 -3.50 16.38 -3.26
C VAL A 34 -2.59 15.41 -2.52
N MET A 35 -1.38 15.18 -3.06
CA MET A 35 -0.42 14.23 -2.48
C MET A 35 0.14 14.68 -1.13
N SER A 36 0.23 15.99 -0.87
CA SER A 36 0.65 16.51 0.44
C SER A 36 -0.39 16.20 1.52
N VAL A 37 -1.66 16.46 1.24
CA VAL A 37 -2.76 16.13 2.16
C VAL A 37 -2.86 14.62 2.37
N TYR A 38 -2.86 13.86 1.28
CA TYR A 38 -2.87 12.39 1.35
C TYR A 38 -1.68 11.85 2.15
N GLY A 39 -0.48 12.37 1.94
CA GLY A 39 0.73 11.99 2.66
C GLY A 39 0.62 12.22 4.17
N MET A 40 0.02 13.32 4.59
CA MET A 40 -0.26 13.59 6.01
C MET A 40 -1.20 12.52 6.60
N PHE A 41 -2.38 12.32 6.00
CA PHE A 41 -3.36 11.35 6.48
C PHE A 41 -2.83 9.90 6.41
N SER A 42 -2.09 9.55 5.36
CA SER A 42 -1.49 8.24 5.21
C SER A 42 -0.43 7.95 6.28
N THR A 43 0.32 8.96 6.69
CA THR A 43 1.28 8.84 7.80
C THR A 43 0.55 8.53 9.10
N PHE A 44 -0.54 9.21 9.40
CA PHE A 44 -1.38 8.89 10.57
C PHE A 44 -1.99 7.49 10.46
N ALA A 45 -2.52 7.13 9.30
CA ALA A 45 -3.17 5.84 9.08
C ALA A 45 -2.21 4.65 9.19
N THR A 46 -0.93 4.84 8.85
CA THR A 46 0.08 3.78 8.91
C THR A 46 1.03 3.90 10.10
N ALA A 47 0.87 4.91 10.94
CA ALA A 47 1.74 5.35 12.03
C ALA A 47 2.44 4.21 12.79
N GLY A 48 3.61 3.82 12.31
CA GLY A 48 4.45 2.83 12.96
C GLY A 48 3.97 1.38 12.87
N PHE A 49 2.87 1.04 12.16
CA PHE A 49 2.38 -0.36 12.07
C PHE A 49 3.44 -1.32 11.56
N THR A 50 4.19 -0.95 10.53
CA THR A 50 5.26 -1.81 9.99
C THR A 50 6.30 -2.14 11.06
N VAL A 51 6.73 -1.14 11.84
CA VAL A 51 7.74 -1.30 12.90
C VAL A 51 7.16 -2.05 14.10
N SER A 52 5.98 -1.65 14.57
CA SER A 52 5.33 -2.27 15.74
C SER A 52 5.00 -3.74 15.48
N VAL A 53 4.42 -4.05 14.33
CA VAL A 53 4.09 -5.44 13.96
C VAL A 53 5.37 -6.26 13.78
N SER A 54 6.43 -5.70 13.17
CA SER A 54 7.68 -6.44 12.99
C SER A 54 8.36 -6.78 14.32
N ARG A 55 8.37 -5.87 15.28
CA ARG A 55 8.91 -6.11 16.63
C ARG A 55 8.08 -7.13 17.41
N LEU A 56 6.78 -6.89 17.50
CA LEU A 56 5.88 -7.74 18.28
C LEU A 56 5.80 -9.17 17.71
N ALA A 57 5.77 -9.30 16.39
CA ALA A 57 5.77 -10.60 15.73
C ALA A 57 7.12 -11.31 15.89
N ALA A 58 8.26 -10.59 15.90
CA ALA A 58 9.58 -11.17 16.16
C ALA A 58 9.69 -11.69 17.59
N GLU A 59 9.27 -10.93 18.59
CA GLU A 59 9.28 -11.33 20.00
C GLU A 59 8.43 -12.58 20.25
N ARG A 60 7.22 -12.64 19.69
CA ARG A 60 6.31 -13.77 19.90
C ARG A 60 6.65 -14.98 19.05
N SER A 61 7.34 -14.82 17.92
CA SER A 61 7.79 -15.94 17.11
C SER A 61 8.84 -16.81 17.83
N LEU A 62 9.48 -16.29 18.87
CA LEU A 62 10.39 -17.05 19.75
C LEU A 62 9.63 -18.03 20.68
N ARG A 63 8.32 -17.80 20.90
CA ARG A 63 7.48 -18.67 21.76
C ARG A 63 6.68 -19.68 20.94
N SER A 64 5.97 -19.24 19.90
CA SER A 64 5.19 -20.09 19.01
C SER A 64 4.85 -19.37 17.69
N GLU A 65 4.77 -20.14 16.59
CA GLU A 65 4.29 -19.60 15.30
C GLU A 65 2.81 -19.18 15.37
N ALA A 66 1.98 -19.89 16.14
CA ALA A 66 0.57 -19.54 16.36
C ALA A 66 0.43 -18.18 17.06
N ASP A 67 1.33 -17.85 17.99
CA ASP A 67 1.34 -16.55 18.68
C ASP A 67 1.69 -15.41 17.73
N SER A 68 2.61 -15.62 16.79
CA SER A 68 2.94 -14.61 15.78
C SER A 68 1.79 -14.34 14.80
N ALA A 69 0.98 -15.36 14.49
CA ALA A 69 -0.22 -15.21 13.67
C ALA A 69 -1.34 -14.44 14.39
N SER A 70 -1.48 -14.65 15.71
CA SER A 70 -2.44 -13.91 16.54
C SER A 70 -2.10 -12.42 16.63
N VAL A 71 -0.81 -12.08 16.73
CA VAL A 71 -0.33 -10.69 16.67
C VAL A 71 -0.75 -10.03 15.37
N LEU A 72 -0.54 -10.69 14.25
CA LEU A 72 -0.93 -10.13 12.95
C LEU A 72 -2.43 -9.89 12.88
N ARG A 73 -3.25 -10.83 13.36
CA ARG A 73 -4.71 -10.69 13.37
C ARG A 73 -5.17 -9.50 14.22
N ASN A 74 -4.63 -9.37 15.41
CA ASN A 74 -4.96 -8.24 16.28
C ASN A 74 -4.47 -6.91 15.68
N SER A 75 -3.28 -6.90 15.07
CA SER A 75 -2.76 -5.73 14.38
C SER A 75 -3.62 -5.31 13.19
N TYR A 76 -4.26 -6.26 12.49
CA TYR A 76 -5.21 -5.95 11.42
C TYR A 76 -6.44 -5.20 11.92
N TYR A 77 -7.06 -5.65 13.01
CA TYR A 77 -8.21 -4.94 13.57
C TYR A 77 -7.85 -3.52 14.01
N PHE A 78 -6.71 -3.35 14.66
CA PHE A 78 -6.22 -2.04 15.08
C PHE A 78 -5.89 -1.13 13.89
N ALA A 79 -5.18 -1.65 12.89
CA ALA A 79 -4.84 -0.90 11.68
C ALA A 79 -6.09 -0.51 10.90
N LEU A 80 -7.06 -1.43 10.78
CA LEU A 80 -8.33 -1.17 10.10
C LEU A 80 -9.14 -0.08 10.83
N GLY A 81 -9.19 -0.13 12.16
CA GLY A 81 -9.88 0.89 12.96
C GLY A 81 -9.29 2.29 12.78
N ILE A 82 -7.96 2.43 12.92
CA ILE A 82 -7.28 3.73 12.79
C ILE A 82 -7.32 4.23 11.33
N SER A 83 -7.08 3.34 10.36
CA SER A 83 -7.13 3.73 8.95
C SER A 83 -8.53 4.08 8.47
N ALA A 84 -9.56 3.37 8.95
CA ALA A 84 -10.95 3.70 8.67
C ALA A 84 -11.36 5.05 9.28
N ALA A 85 -10.94 5.34 10.51
CA ALA A 85 -11.15 6.64 11.14
C ALA A 85 -10.46 7.76 10.35
N SER A 86 -9.19 7.57 9.96
CA SER A 86 -8.44 8.52 9.14
C SER A 86 -9.08 8.72 7.77
N ALA A 87 -9.51 7.64 7.12
CA ALA A 87 -10.23 7.68 5.84
C ALA A 87 -11.57 8.41 5.96
N ALA A 88 -12.34 8.15 7.03
CA ALA A 88 -13.60 8.83 7.29
C ALA A 88 -13.39 10.34 7.49
N VAL A 89 -12.42 10.74 8.31
CA VAL A 89 -12.09 12.17 8.49
C VAL A 89 -11.71 12.81 7.16
N MET A 90 -10.84 12.18 6.37
CA MET A 90 -10.45 12.72 5.07
C MET A 90 -11.65 12.78 4.09
N PHE A 91 -12.51 11.77 4.09
CA PHE A 91 -13.68 11.73 3.21
C PHE A 91 -14.72 12.82 3.53
N PHE A 92 -15.07 12.98 4.82
CA PHE A 92 -16.04 13.98 5.25
C PHE A 92 -15.49 15.41 5.23
N CYS A 93 -14.20 15.58 5.50
CA CYS A 93 -13.55 16.89 5.48
C CYS A 93 -13.01 17.27 4.09
N ALA A 94 -13.15 16.41 3.07
CA ALA A 94 -12.60 16.64 1.73
C ALA A 94 -13.01 18.00 1.13
N ASP A 95 -14.27 18.39 1.25
CA ASP A 95 -14.78 19.67 0.72
C ASP A 95 -14.22 20.87 1.48
N ILE A 96 -14.11 20.76 2.80
CA ILE A 96 -13.53 21.81 3.65
C ILE A 96 -12.04 21.98 3.34
N ILE A 97 -11.33 20.86 3.20
CA ILE A 97 -9.92 20.85 2.87
C ILE A 97 -9.69 21.44 1.48
N ALA A 98 -10.49 21.01 0.49
CA ALA A 98 -10.38 21.49 -0.88
C ALA A 98 -10.67 22.99 -0.98
N SER A 99 -11.77 23.48 -0.37
CA SER A 99 -12.19 24.88 -0.49
C SER A 99 -11.39 25.85 0.38
N ARG A 100 -11.09 25.46 1.63
CA ARG A 100 -10.45 26.35 2.60
C ARG A 100 -8.91 26.33 2.57
N PHE A 101 -8.32 25.17 2.31
CA PHE A 101 -6.87 24.98 2.38
C PHE A 101 -6.22 24.94 0.99
N LEU A 102 -6.89 24.39 -0.01
CA LEU A 102 -6.32 24.18 -1.35
C LEU A 102 -6.84 25.19 -2.38
N GLY A 103 -7.99 25.82 -2.09
CA GLY A 103 -8.58 26.83 -2.97
C GLY A 103 -9.16 26.30 -4.29
N ASP A 104 -9.23 24.98 -4.46
CA ASP A 104 -9.78 24.32 -5.65
C ASP A 104 -10.70 23.14 -5.29
N ILE A 105 -11.97 23.29 -5.61
CA ILE A 105 -13.01 22.27 -5.31
C ILE A 105 -12.82 20.97 -6.08
N ARG A 106 -12.09 20.98 -7.21
CA ARG A 106 -11.80 19.79 -8.04
C ARG A 106 -10.98 18.75 -7.27
N VAL A 107 -10.19 19.20 -6.29
CA VAL A 107 -9.39 18.35 -5.42
C VAL A 107 -10.23 17.47 -4.48
N SER A 108 -11.45 17.92 -4.14
CA SER A 108 -12.35 17.19 -3.25
C SER A 108 -12.64 15.77 -3.74
N SER A 109 -12.94 15.61 -5.03
CA SER A 109 -13.17 14.28 -5.64
C SER A 109 -11.93 13.39 -5.56
N CYS A 110 -10.74 13.94 -5.79
CA CYS A 110 -9.48 13.21 -5.67
C CYS A 110 -9.24 12.73 -4.23
N LEU A 111 -9.47 13.59 -3.23
CA LEU A 111 -9.31 13.25 -1.83
C LEU A 111 -10.28 12.14 -1.38
N ARG A 112 -11.53 12.17 -1.85
CA ARG A 112 -12.52 11.13 -1.54
C ARG A 112 -12.12 9.76 -2.09
N ILE A 113 -11.58 9.71 -3.31
CA ILE A 113 -11.09 8.45 -3.91
C ILE A 113 -9.87 7.94 -3.15
N LEU A 114 -8.93 8.82 -2.79
CA LEU A 114 -7.74 8.46 -2.00
C LEU A 114 -8.10 7.98 -0.59
N ALA A 115 -9.16 8.51 0.03
CA ALA A 115 -9.62 8.03 1.33
C ALA A 115 -9.93 6.53 1.31
N LEU A 116 -10.47 6.02 0.20
CA LEU A 116 -10.77 4.60 0.04
C LEU A 116 -9.50 3.72 -0.02
N SER A 117 -8.36 4.25 -0.43
CA SER A 117 -7.09 3.50 -0.49
C SER A 117 -6.45 3.30 0.89
N MET A 118 -6.75 4.15 1.88
CA MET A 118 -6.10 4.14 3.19
C MET A 118 -6.19 2.80 3.95
N PRO A 119 -7.37 2.12 4.04
CA PRO A 119 -7.45 0.83 4.70
C PRO A 119 -6.54 -0.22 4.06
N PHE A 120 -6.48 -0.25 2.72
CA PHE A 120 -5.63 -1.21 1.99
C PHE A 120 -4.15 -0.95 2.24
N MET A 121 -3.75 0.33 2.29
CA MET A 121 -2.38 0.73 2.60
C MET A 121 -1.97 0.33 4.02
N ALA A 122 -2.83 0.55 5.02
CA ALA A 122 -2.56 0.18 6.41
C ALA A 122 -2.46 -1.34 6.58
N LEU A 123 -3.33 -2.11 5.94
CA LEU A 123 -3.28 -3.57 5.94
C LEU A 123 -2.01 -4.10 5.25
N SER A 124 -1.61 -3.49 4.13
CA SER A 124 -0.34 -3.79 3.46
C SER A 124 0.86 -3.51 4.38
N ALA A 125 0.84 -2.41 5.14
CA ALA A 125 1.90 -2.07 6.09
C ALA A 125 2.03 -3.13 7.20
N CYS A 126 0.91 -3.65 7.72
CA CYS A 126 0.92 -4.75 8.68
C CYS A 126 1.53 -6.04 8.10
N LEU A 127 1.15 -6.40 6.87
CA LEU A 127 1.73 -7.57 6.18
C LEU A 127 3.22 -7.40 5.92
N LYS A 128 3.64 -6.24 5.45
CA LYS A 128 5.06 -5.92 5.24
C LYS A 128 5.84 -6.07 6.55
N GLY A 129 5.32 -5.56 7.68
CA GLY A 129 5.92 -5.72 9.01
C GLY A 129 6.05 -7.19 9.43
N TRP A 130 5.03 -8.00 9.20
CA TRP A 130 5.07 -9.43 9.51
C TRP A 130 6.08 -10.20 8.65
N PHE A 131 6.20 -9.90 7.35
CA PHE A 131 7.23 -10.51 6.50
C PHE A 131 8.65 -10.09 6.92
N ILE A 132 8.83 -8.86 7.39
CA ILE A 132 10.11 -8.39 7.92
C ILE A 132 10.49 -9.17 9.18
N SER A 133 9.55 -9.45 10.10
CA SER A 133 9.81 -10.24 11.32
C SER A 133 10.25 -11.67 11.00
N LYS A 134 9.74 -12.25 9.92
CA LYS A 134 10.15 -13.58 9.42
C LYS A 134 11.44 -13.54 8.58
N ARG A 135 12.17 -12.44 8.57
CA ARG A 135 13.39 -12.20 7.75
C ARG A 135 13.16 -12.36 6.23
N LYS A 136 11.91 -12.39 5.77
CA LYS A 136 11.55 -12.48 4.34
C LYS A 136 11.46 -11.09 3.69
N VAL A 137 12.52 -10.32 3.81
CA VAL A 137 12.55 -8.92 3.38
C VAL A 137 12.51 -8.79 1.85
N VAL A 138 12.96 -9.82 1.13
CA VAL A 138 12.85 -9.88 -0.34
C VAL A 138 11.39 -9.81 -0.78
N VAL A 139 10.47 -10.46 -0.06
CA VAL A 139 9.02 -10.42 -0.34
C VAL A 139 8.47 -9.00 -0.20
N THR A 140 8.89 -8.28 0.83
CA THR A 140 8.47 -6.88 1.03
C THR A 140 8.99 -5.97 -0.08
N SER A 141 10.25 -6.17 -0.48
CA SER A 141 10.85 -5.39 -1.56
C SER A 141 10.22 -5.70 -2.92
N SER A 142 9.94 -6.97 -3.22
CA SER A 142 9.25 -7.36 -4.45
C SER A 142 7.81 -6.82 -4.51
N ALA A 143 7.10 -6.79 -3.37
CA ALA A 143 5.78 -6.18 -3.28
C ALA A 143 5.81 -4.68 -3.60
N SER A 144 6.83 -3.96 -3.10
CA SER A 144 6.99 -2.54 -3.40
C SER A 144 7.34 -2.27 -4.88
N LEU A 145 8.14 -3.14 -5.50
CA LEU A 145 8.39 -3.06 -6.95
C LEU A 145 7.13 -3.34 -7.75
N PHE A 146 6.39 -4.38 -7.39
CA PHE A 146 5.12 -4.73 -8.04
C PHE A 146 4.11 -3.57 -7.95
N GLU A 147 3.96 -2.98 -6.77
CA GLU A 147 3.14 -1.79 -6.53
C GLU A 147 3.53 -0.64 -7.47
N GLN A 148 4.83 -0.36 -7.60
CA GLN A 148 5.33 0.71 -8.45
C GLN A 148 5.09 0.44 -9.94
N LEU A 149 5.25 -0.81 -10.38
CA LEU A 149 4.99 -1.21 -11.77
C LEU A 149 3.49 -1.11 -12.11
N VAL A 150 2.61 -1.59 -11.22
CA VAL A 150 1.17 -1.47 -11.38
C VAL A 150 0.76 0.00 -11.42
N LYS A 151 1.32 0.82 -10.52
CA LYS A 151 1.08 2.27 -10.50
C LYS A 151 1.43 2.93 -11.84
N MET A 152 2.61 2.62 -12.38
CA MET A 152 3.05 3.14 -13.67
C MET A 152 2.13 2.69 -14.82
N ALA A 153 1.77 1.41 -14.84
CA ALA A 153 0.92 0.86 -15.89
C ALA A 153 -0.49 1.48 -15.87
N VAL A 154 -1.13 1.54 -14.69
CA VAL A 154 -2.49 2.07 -14.57
C VAL A 154 -2.52 3.56 -14.84
N ILE A 155 -1.58 4.34 -14.29
CA ILE A 155 -1.52 5.79 -14.54
C ILE A 155 -1.24 6.06 -16.02
N GLY A 156 -0.33 5.28 -16.64
CA GLY A 156 -0.04 5.42 -18.08
C GLY A 156 -1.27 5.17 -18.95
N VAL A 157 -2.03 4.12 -18.65
CA VAL A 157 -3.29 3.81 -19.36
C VAL A 157 -4.34 4.90 -19.10
N CYS A 158 -4.54 5.30 -17.85
CA CYS A 158 -5.52 6.35 -17.50
C CYS A 158 -5.21 7.67 -18.21
N ILE A 159 -3.95 8.12 -18.18
CA ILE A 159 -3.55 9.34 -18.86
C ILE A 159 -3.78 9.19 -20.37
N GLY A 160 -3.43 8.05 -20.97
CA GLY A 160 -3.64 7.79 -22.40
C GLY A 160 -5.11 7.84 -22.82
N VAL A 161 -6.00 7.25 -22.02
CA VAL A 161 -7.45 7.22 -22.30
C VAL A 161 -8.07 8.60 -22.07
N PHE A 162 -7.79 9.24 -20.94
CA PHE A 162 -8.41 10.53 -20.60
C PHE A 162 -7.92 11.69 -21.45
N MET A 163 -6.65 11.66 -21.90
CA MET A 163 -6.16 12.66 -22.88
C MET A 163 -6.82 12.53 -24.26
N ALA A 164 -7.34 11.35 -24.60
CA ALA A 164 -8.07 11.15 -25.87
C ALA A 164 -9.49 11.71 -25.81
N GLU A 165 -10.12 11.78 -24.62
CA GLU A 165 -11.51 12.19 -24.47
C GLU A 165 -11.65 13.63 -23.96
N THR A 166 -10.80 14.09 -23.06
CA THR A 166 -10.99 15.41 -22.40
C THR A 166 -9.64 15.97 -21.94
N ASN A 167 -9.37 17.23 -22.32
CA ASN A 167 -8.18 17.97 -21.82
C ASN A 167 -8.43 18.64 -20.45
N ASP A 168 -9.37 18.13 -19.63
CA ASP A 168 -9.64 18.72 -18.32
C ASP A 168 -8.66 18.20 -17.28
N ILE A 169 -7.94 19.12 -16.66
CA ILE A 169 -6.90 18.85 -15.64
C ILE A 169 -7.48 18.08 -14.44
N GLY A 170 -8.74 18.37 -14.06
CA GLY A 170 -9.43 17.67 -12.98
C GLY A 170 -9.61 16.18 -13.26
N THR A 171 -10.03 15.85 -14.47
CA THR A 171 -10.22 14.46 -14.92
C THR A 171 -8.90 13.69 -14.98
N LEU A 172 -7.83 14.34 -15.42
CA LEU A 172 -6.47 13.73 -15.41
C LEU A 172 -5.98 13.44 -13.99
N CYS A 173 -6.21 14.35 -13.04
CA CYS A 173 -5.88 14.12 -11.64
C CYS A 173 -6.66 12.93 -11.04
N ILE A 174 -7.94 12.79 -11.37
CA ILE A 174 -8.77 11.64 -10.95
C ILE A 174 -8.16 10.33 -11.49
N GLY A 175 -7.75 10.30 -12.75
CA GLY A 175 -7.10 9.13 -13.37
C GLY A 175 -5.83 8.70 -12.61
N ILE A 176 -4.99 9.66 -12.21
CA ILE A 176 -3.78 9.36 -11.42
C ILE A 176 -4.14 8.78 -10.05
N VAL A 177 -5.13 9.36 -9.38
CA VAL A 177 -5.59 8.94 -8.06
C VAL A 177 -6.17 7.53 -8.10
N ILE A 178 -6.94 7.20 -9.13
CA ILE A 178 -7.42 5.83 -9.38
C ILE A 178 -6.23 4.88 -9.54
N GLY A 179 -5.20 5.27 -10.31
CA GLY A 179 -3.98 4.49 -10.46
C GLY A 179 -3.27 4.19 -9.15
N ILE A 180 -3.20 5.17 -8.25
CA ILE A 180 -2.64 5.00 -6.89
C ILE A 180 -3.48 4.01 -6.09
N THR A 181 -4.79 4.18 -6.05
CA THR A 181 -5.70 3.30 -5.31
C THR A 181 -5.65 1.86 -5.81
N CYS A 182 -5.66 1.66 -7.12
CA CYS A 182 -5.50 0.34 -7.74
C CYS A 182 -4.15 -0.31 -7.39
N SER A 183 -3.05 0.44 -7.41
CA SER A 183 -1.72 -0.10 -7.09
C SER A 183 -1.60 -0.54 -5.63
N GLU A 184 -2.20 0.19 -4.70
CA GLU A 184 -2.20 -0.17 -3.28
C GLU A 184 -3.04 -1.42 -3.01
N THR A 185 -4.21 -1.51 -3.64
CA THR A 185 -5.06 -2.71 -3.58
C THR A 185 -4.36 -3.92 -4.18
N ALA A 186 -3.69 -3.76 -5.32
CA ALA A 186 -2.91 -4.82 -5.96
C ALA A 186 -1.72 -5.28 -5.09
N SER A 187 -1.01 -4.34 -4.45
CA SER A 187 0.08 -4.64 -3.52
C SER A 187 -0.41 -5.46 -2.32
N PHE A 188 -1.55 -5.07 -1.75
CA PHE A 188 -2.18 -5.82 -0.66
C PHE A 188 -2.57 -7.25 -1.11
N ALA A 189 -3.22 -7.38 -2.26
CA ALA A 189 -3.59 -8.69 -2.81
C ALA A 189 -2.37 -9.57 -3.08
N TYR A 190 -1.30 -9.02 -3.64
CA TYR A 190 -0.04 -9.71 -3.87
C TYR A 190 0.56 -10.28 -2.57
N LEU A 191 0.61 -9.48 -1.51
CA LEU A 191 1.11 -9.92 -0.21
C LEU A 191 0.25 -11.00 0.43
N LEU A 192 -1.09 -10.92 0.28
CA LEU A 192 -2.02 -11.96 0.75
C LEU A 192 -1.80 -13.29 0.01
N VAL A 193 -1.62 -13.24 -1.30
CA VAL A 193 -1.36 -14.43 -2.13
C VAL A 193 -0.07 -15.11 -1.70
N ILE A 194 1.02 -14.36 -1.53
CA ILE A 194 2.30 -14.93 -1.07
C ILE A 194 2.17 -15.55 0.33
N ARG A 195 1.42 -14.90 1.22
CA ARG A 195 1.15 -15.46 2.56
C ARG A 195 0.38 -16.77 2.47
N ALA A 196 -0.67 -16.84 1.64
CA ALA A 196 -1.47 -18.04 1.46
C ALA A 196 -0.66 -19.21 0.89
N PHE A 197 0.18 -18.94 -0.12
CA PHE A 197 1.09 -19.95 -0.67
C PHE A 197 2.16 -20.42 0.33
N GLY A 198 2.70 -19.49 1.13
CA GLY A 198 3.65 -19.83 2.20
C GLY A 198 3.03 -20.73 3.27
N ALA A 199 1.79 -20.47 3.67
CA ALA A 199 1.05 -21.29 4.63
C ALA A 199 0.75 -22.70 4.09
N ARG A 200 0.38 -22.80 2.80
CA ARG A 200 0.15 -24.11 2.15
C ARG A 200 1.42 -24.95 2.06
N ARG A 201 2.56 -24.35 1.76
CA ARG A 201 3.85 -25.08 1.71
C ARG A 201 4.28 -25.57 3.09
N ALA A 202 4.06 -24.79 4.15
CA ALA A 202 4.33 -25.23 5.52
C ALA A 202 3.44 -26.40 5.94
N ALA A 203 2.15 -26.38 5.59
CA ALA A 203 1.22 -27.48 5.86
C ALA A 203 1.57 -28.77 5.09
N SER A 204 2.03 -28.65 3.85
CA SER A 204 2.45 -29.79 3.02
C SER A 204 3.78 -30.39 3.50
N GLY A 205 4.70 -29.58 4.02
CA GLY A 205 5.98 -30.06 4.59
C GLY A 205 5.81 -30.83 5.89
N SER A 206 4.90 -30.40 6.76
CA SER A 206 4.58 -31.12 8.02
C SER A 206 3.87 -32.47 7.80
N ALA A 207 3.15 -32.63 6.70
CA ALA A 207 2.48 -33.89 6.35
C ALA A 207 3.46 -34.96 5.81
N SER A 208 4.64 -34.56 5.34
CA SER A 208 5.65 -35.49 4.80
C SER A 208 6.65 -35.99 5.86
N GLU A 209 6.69 -35.35 7.03
CA GLU A 209 7.47 -35.76 8.20
C GLU A 209 6.62 -36.54 9.22
N SER A 210 5.93 -37.57 8.79
CA SER A 210 5.38 -38.60 9.68
C SER A 210 6.58 -39.35 10.31
N PRO A 211 6.60 -39.55 11.65
CA PRO A 211 7.75 -40.14 12.32
C PRO A 211 7.98 -41.55 11.83
N ARG A 212 9.10 -41.79 11.15
CA ARG A 212 9.64 -43.15 11.01
C ARG A 212 9.82 -43.69 12.43
N SER A 213 8.94 -44.56 12.82
CA SER A 213 9.01 -45.35 14.05
C SER A 213 10.43 -45.91 14.18
N VAL A 214 11.14 -45.46 15.20
CA VAL A 214 12.34 -46.14 15.69
C VAL A 214 11.89 -47.49 16.27
N ARG A 215 11.91 -48.52 15.44
CA ARG A 215 11.90 -49.90 15.87
C ARG A 215 13.32 -50.24 16.31
N HIS A 216 13.62 -50.10 17.58
CA HIS A 216 14.75 -50.77 18.20
C HIS A 216 14.27 -52.12 18.75
N SER A 217 14.81 -53.18 18.17
CA SER A 217 14.90 -54.55 18.71
C SER A 217 15.97 -54.57 19.80
#